data_bd8da3f4789ed55727c9f0a0d4d76f3f
#
_entry.id   bd8da3f4789ed55727c9f0a0d4d76f3f
#
_cell.length_a   1.000
_cell.length_b   1.000
_cell.length_c   1.000
_cell.angle_alpha   90.00
_cell.angle_beta   90.00
_cell.angle_gamma   90.00
#
_symmetry.space_group_name_H-M   'P 1'
#
loop_
_entity.id
_entity.type
_entity.pdbx_description
1 polymer ?
#
loop_
_entity_poly.entity_id
_entity_poly.type
_entity_poly.pdbx_seq_one_letter_code
_entity_poly.pdbx_strand_id
1 'polypeptide(L)'
;MSLDGRRRRDYLPSLTEPQRKETRYYAIFPNLFLSLHPDYMMTHTLWPRAVDRTEVICEWSFHPSEMAKPDFQANDAVDFWDLTNKEDWGVSELSQAGISSRAYKPGPYSAREALLHAFDEVVLERERRAKG
;
A
#
# COMPACT_ATOMS: atom_id res chain seq x y z
N MET A 1 7.71 -8.87 -5.81
CA MET A 1 6.79 -9.04 -6.97
C MET A 1 7.44 -8.43 -8.18
N SER A 2 7.14 -8.94 -9.37
CA SER A 2 7.61 -8.46 -10.67
C SER A 2 6.57 -8.81 -11.72
N LEU A 3 6.59 -8.16 -12.88
CA LEU A 3 5.61 -8.38 -13.96
C LEU A 3 5.60 -9.82 -14.50
N ASP A 4 6.73 -10.52 -14.45
CA ASP A 4 6.84 -11.91 -14.89
C ASP A 4 6.71 -12.95 -13.76
N GLY A 5 6.42 -12.50 -12.53
CA GLY A 5 6.30 -13.33 -11.34
C GLY A 5 7.60 -13.92 -10.81
N ARG A 6 8.76 -13.53 -11.36
CA ARG A 6 10.06 -14.08 -10.97
C ARG A 6 10.77 -13.16 -9.97
N ARG A 7 11.31 -13.76 -8.91
CA ARG A 7 12.20 -13.06 -7.98
C ARG A 7 13.57 -12.84 -8.64
N ARG A 8 14.11 -11.63 -8.51
CA ARG A 8 15.40 -11.21 -9.11
C ARG A 8 16.53 -11.07 -8.09
N ARG A 9 16.22 -10.97 -6.79
CA ARG A 9 17.16 -10.71 -5.70
C ARG A 9 17.21 -11.88 -4.73
N ASP A 10 18.24 -11.94 -3.90
CA ASP A 10 18.29 -12.88 -2.79
C ASP A 10 17.20 -12.56 -1.76
N TYR A 11 16.85 -13.56 -0.96
CA TYR A 11 15.95 -13.35 0.17
C TYR A 11 16.60 -12.45 1.21
N LEU A 12 15.79 -11.64 1.86
CA LEU A 12 16.25 -10.92 3.04
C LEU A 12 16.84 -11.91 4.07
N PRO A 13 17.95 -11.55 4.74
CA PRO A 13 18.58 -12.43 5.73
C PRO A 13 17.60 -12.85 6.84
N SER A 14 17.82 -14.03 7.38
CA SER A 14 17.06 -14.55 8.54
C SER A 14 15.58 -14.90 8.31
N LEU A 15 15.09 -14.85 7.07
CA LEU A 15 13.74 -15.33 6.77
C LEU A 15 13.64 -16.85 6.86
N THR A 16 12.63 -17.32 7.56
CA THR A 16 12.26 -18.74 7.60
C THR A 16 11.61 -19.17 6.29
N GLU A 17 11.58 -20.47 6.01
CA GLU A 17 10.93 -21.02 4.80
C GLU A 17 9.46 -20.57 4.59
N PRO A 18 8.60 -20.54 5.62
CA PRO A 18 7.27 -19.96 5.46
C PRO A 18 7.30 -18.48 5.05
N GLN A 19 8.14 -17.66 5.69
CA GLN A 19 8.24 -16.21 5.42
C GLN A 19 8.73 -15.91 4.00
N ARG A 20 9.53 -16.79 3.39
CA ARG A 20 9.98 -16.65 2.00
C ARG A 20 8.86 -16.81 0.97
N LYS A 21 7.71 -17.34 1.38
CA LYS A 21 6.54 -17.61 0.53
C LYS A 21 5.38 -16.66 0.78
N GLU A 22 5.58 -15.68 1.67
CA GLU A 22 4.55 -14.74 2.08
C GLU A 22 4.93 -13.32 1.70
N THR A 23 3.92 -12.52 1.40
CA THR A 23 4.00 -11.06 1.44
C THR A 23 3.07 -10.57 2.55
N ARG A 24 3.53 -9.64 3.36
CA ARG A 24 2.76 -9.11 4.48
C ARG A 24 2.50 -7.64 4.28
N TYR A 25 1.23 -7.25 4.47
CA TYR A 25 0.77 -5.89 4.34
C TYR A 25 0.30 -5.37 5.69
N TYR A 26 0.70 -4.16 6.03
CA TYR A 26 0.32 -3.49 7.26
C TYR A 26 -0.19 -2.07 6.95
N ALA A 27 -1.29 -1.68 7.57
CA ALA A 27 -1.71 -0.30 7.65
C ALA A 27 -1.30 0.25 9.03
N ILE A 28 -0.45 1.25 9.03
CA ILE A 28 0.02 1.94 10.23
C ILE A 28 -0.62 3.30 10.26
N PHE A 29 -1.60 3.46 11.16
CA PHE A 29 -2.32 4.72 11.31
C PHE A 29 -1.36 5.87 11.65
N PRO A 30 -1.50 7.09 11.08
CA PRO A 30 -2.65 7.50 10.27
C PRO A 30 -2.50 7.27 8.76
N ASN A 31 -1.30 7.15 8.20
CA ASN A 31 -1.09 7.37 6.79
C ASN A 31 0.06 6.57 6.16
N LEU A 32 0.48 5.47 6.77
CA LEU A 32 1.57 4.64 6.26
C LEU A 32 1.09 3.23 5.95
N PHE A 33 1.29 2.78 4.72
CA PHE A 33 1.17 1.38 4.36
C PHE A 33 2.56 0.77 4.17
N LEU A 34 2.76 -0.40 4.73
CA LEU A 34 4.00 -1.15 4.68
C LEU A 34 3.76 -2.50 4.02
N SER A 35 4.51 -2.77 2.96
CA SER A 35 4.49 -4.02 2.21
C SER A 35 5.83 -4.71 2.38
N LEU A 36 5.85 -5.84 3.08
CA LEU A 36 7.04 -6.64 3.31
C LEU A 36 7.07 -7.81 2.33
N HIS A 37 8.00 -7.76 1.40
CA HIS A 37 8.28 -8.82 0.44
C HIS A 37 9.50 -9.63 0.88
N PRO A 38 9.66 -10.87 0.39
CA PRO A 38 10.80 -11.69 0.78
C PRO A 38 12.18 -11.16 0.37
N ASP A 39 12.23 -10.19 -0.56
CA ASP A 39 13.47 -9.66 -1.15
C ASP A 39 13.56 -8.12 -1.16
N TYR A 40 12.51 -7.43 -0.71
CA TYR A 40 12.49 -5.97 -0.53
C TYR A 40 11.33 -5.54 0.38
N MET A 41 11.32 -4.29 0.74
CA MET A 41 10.23 -3.62 1.44
C MET A 41 9.74 -2.44 0.59
N MET A 42 8.44 -2.17 0.66
CA MET A 42 7.85 -0.98 0.05
C MET A 42 6.97 -0.26 1.05
N THR A 43 6.97 1.07 0.99
CA THR A 43 6.05 1.91 1.75
C THR A 43 5.22 2.79 0.82
N HIS A 44 3.98 3.06 1.25
CA HIS A 44 3.16 4.12 0.70
C HIS A 44 2.86 5.09 1.83
N THR A 45 3.33 6.32 1.72
CA THR A 45 2.97 7.39 2.65
C THR A 45 1.89 8.25 2.01
N LEU A 46 0.74 8.37 2.66
CA LEU A 46 -0.43 9.08 2.14
C LEU A 46 -0.52 10.46 2.79
N TRP A 47 -0.51 11.50 1.97
CA TRP A 47 -0.65 12.89 2.42
C TRP A 47 -1.96 13.50 1.91
N PRO A 48 -3.03 13.54 2.71
CA PRO A 48 -4.25 14.25 2.35
C PRO A 48 -3.94 15.73 2.10
N ARG A 49 -4.21 16.22 0.91
CA ARG A 49 -3.98 17.62 0.50
C ARG A 49 -5.28 18.42 0.42
N ALA A 50 -6.38 17.74 0.11
CA ALA A 50 -7.73 18.28 0.07
C ALA A 50 -8.73 17.14 0.33
N VAL A 51 -10.03 17.46 0.40
CA VAL A 51 -11.10 16.46 0.61
C VAL A 51 -11.22 15.44 -0.53
N ASP A 52 -10.72 15.80 -1.71
CA ASP A 52 -10.74 15.03 -2.95
C ASP A 52 -9.33 14.74 -3.51
N ARG A 53 -8.29 15.04 -2.74
CA ARG A 53 -6.91 14.88 -3.22
C ARG A 53 -5.97 14.38 -2.14
N THR A 54 -5.32 13.25 -2.42
CA THR A 54 -4.25 12.68 -1.62
C THR A 54 -2.99 12.54 -2.47
N GLU A 55 -1.85 12.99 -1.96
CA GLU A 55 -0.55 12.69 -2.54
C GLU A 55 -0.05 11.37 -1.93
N VAL A 56 0.46 10.48 -2.78
CA VAL A 56 1.01 9.20 -2.36
C VAL A 56 2.50 9.15 -2.71
N ILE A 57 3.34 8.94 -1.71
CA ILE A 57 4.78 8.75 -1.89
C ILE A 57 5.07 7.27 -1.74
N CYS A 58 5.65 6.67 -2.78
CA CYS A 58 6.06 5.28 -2.81
C CYS A 58 7.58 5.17 -2.69
N GLU A 59 8.06 4.37 -1.76
CA GLU A 59 9.48 4.16 -1.53
C GLU A 59 9.79 2.67 -1.48
N TRP A 60 10.88 2.26 -2.13
CA TRP A 60 11.37 0.87 -2.13
C TRP A 60 12.69 0.80 -1.39
N SER A 61 12.81 -0.15 -0.47
CA SER A 61 14.01 -0.41 0.29
C SER A 61 14.53 -1.82 0.00
N PHE A 62 15.80 -1.90 -0.35
CA PHE A 62 16.48 -3.17 -0.64
C PHE A 62 17.59 -3.41 0.36
N HIS A 63 17.95 -4.66 0.57
CA HIS A 63 19.05 -4.99 1.46
C HIS A 63 20.38 -4.42 0.92
N PRO A 64 21.25 -3.85 1.77
CA PRO A 64 22.50 -3.24 1.31
C PRO A 64 23.39 -4.17 0.49
N SER A 65 23.42 -5.47 0.80
CA SER A 65 24.19 -6.45 0.02
C SER A 65 23.66 -6.64 -1.40
N GLU A 66 22.36 -6.46 -1.63
CA GLU A 66 21.77 -6.47 -2.97
C GLU A 66 22.16 -5.20 -3.74
N MET A 67 22.03 -4.06 -3.07
CA MET A 67 22.38 -2.76 -3.68
C MET A 67 23.86 -2.64 -4.04
N ALA A 68 24.74 -3.39 -3.37
CA ALA A 68 26.17 -3.41 -3.64
C ALA A 68 26.56 -4.30 -4.84
N LYS A 69 25.63 -5.10 -5.40
CA LYS A 69 25.91 -5.94 -6.58
C LYS A 69 26.05 -5.06 -7.83
N PRO A 70 27.03 -5.33 -8.71
CA PRO A 70 27.25 -4.51 -9.91
C PRO A 70 26.11 -4.54 -10.93
N ASP A 71 25.28 -5.56 -10.87
CA ASP A 71 24.12 -5.78 -11.74
C ASP A 71 22.78 -5.49 -11.03
N PHE A 72 22.83 -4.83 -9.85
CA PHE A 72 21.62 -4.48 -9.09
C PHE A 72 20.69 -3.61 -9.94
N GLN A 73 19.42 -3.99 -9.96
CA GLN A 73 18.33 -3.24 -10.56
C GLN A 73 17.08 -3.30 -9.67
N ALA A 74 16.40 -2.18 -9.56
CA ALA A 74 15.13 -2.06 -8.82
C ALA A 74 13.90 -2.16 -9.74
N ASN A 75 14.10 -2.03 -11.06
CA ASN A 75 13.05 -1.78 -12.04
C ASN A 75 11.93 -2.84 -12.01
N ASP A 76 12.28 -4.11 -11.83
CA ASP A 76 11.28 -5.18 -11.78
C ASP A 76 10.23 -4.97 -10.68
N ALA A 77 10.66 -4.51 -9.50
CA ALA A 77 9.75 -4.19 -8.40
C ALA A 77 9.04 -2.85 -8.64
N VAL A 78 9.78 -1.84 -9.11
CA VAL A 78 9.22 -0.50 -9.37
C VAL A 78 8.17 -0.56 -10.47
N ASP A 79 8.46 -1.18 -11.60
CA ASP A 79 7.55 -1.26 -12.74
C ASP A 79 6.27 -2.05 -12.42
N PHE A 80 6.40 -3.14 -11.64
CA PHE A 80 5.24 -3.88 -11.17
C PHE A 80 4.30 -3.01 -10.33
N TRP A 81 4.86 -2.30 -9.35
CA TRP A 81 4.07 -1.48 -8.46
C TRP A 81 3.56 -0.19 -9.11
N ASP A 82 4.33 0.39 -10.04
CA ASP A 82 3.88 1.55 -10.81
C ASP A 82 2.63 1.21 -11.63
N LEU A 83 2.62 0.05 -12.28
CA LEU A 83 1.45 -0.44 -13.00
C LEU A 83 0.27 -0.66 -12.07
N THR A 84 0.46 -1.46 -11.00
CA THR A 84 -0.60 -1.79 -10.03
C THR A 84 -1.17 -0.53 -9.37
N ASN A 85 -0.30 0.36 -8.91
CA ASN A 85 -0.72 1.60 -8.27
C ASN A 85 -1.55 2.49 -9.22
N LYS A 86 -1.15 2.62 -10.48
CA LYS A 86 -1.91 3.41 -11.47
C LYS A 86 -3.30 2.85 -11.71
N GLU A 87 -3.45 1.52 -11.76
CA GLU A 87 -4.75 0.87 -11.86
C GLU A 87 -5.62 1.18 -10.63
N ASP A 88 -5.08 1.01 -9.42
CA ASP A 88 -5.77 1.28 -8.15
C ASP A 88 -6.14 2.77 -8.00
N TRP A 89 -5.24 3.68 -8.36
CA TRP A 89 -5.52 5.12 -8.32
C TRP A 89 -6.61 5.53 -9.30
N GLY A 90 -6.62 4.97 -10.50
CA GLY A 90 -7.70 5.20 -11.46
C GLY A 90 -9.08 4.80 -10.91
N VAL A 91 -9.18 3.65 -10.24
CA VAL A 91 -10.41 3.21 -9.57
C VAL A 91 -10.77 4.14 -8.40
N SER A 92 -9.77 4.61 -7.62
CA SER A 92 -9.99 5.54 -6.51
C SER A 92 -10.52 6.90 -6.99
N GLU A 93 -10.00 7.43 -8.10
CA GLU A 93 -10.48 8.68 -8.72
C GLU A 93 -11.92 8.55 -9.23
N LEU A 94 -12.25 7.42 -9.88
CA LEU A 94 -13.64 7.13 -10.29
C LEU A 94 -14.57 7.01 -9.08
N SER A 95 -14.14 6.39 -8.01
CA SER A 95 -14.89 6.28 -6.76
C SER A 95 -15.13 7.62 -6.12
N GLN A 96 -14.15 8.53 -6.10
CA GLN A 96 -14.29 9.90 -5.61
C GLN A 96 -15.32 10.69 -6.40
N ALA A 97 -15.32 10.56 -7.74
CA ALA A 97 -16.33 11.17 -8.59
C ALA A 97 -17.73 10.65 -8.25
N GLY A 98 -17.88 9.35 -8.02
CA GLY A 98 -19.14 8.72 -7.60
C GLY A 98 -19.63 9.20 -6.23
N ILE A 99 -18.74 9.29 -5.24
CA ILE A 99 -19.03 9.77 -3.88
C ILE A 99 -19.50 11.22 -3.90
N SER A 100 -18.97 12.03 -4.80
CA SER A 100 -19.37 13.45 -4.96
C SER A 100 -20.75 13.64 -5.60
N SER A 101 -21.39 12.57 -6.09
CA SER A 101 -22.72 12.61 -6.70
C SER A 101 -23.81 12.77 -5.65
N ARG A 102 -24.84 13.56 -5.99
CA ARG A 102 -26.07 13.67 -5.17
C ARG A 102 -26.84 12.36 -5.03
N ALA A 103 -26.61 11.39 -5.91
CA ALA A 103 -27.23 10.08 -5.87
C ALA A 103 -26.45 9.07 -5.01
N TYR A 104 -25.28 9.44 -4.50
CA TYR A 104 -24.45 8.54 -3.68
C TYR A 104 -25.18 8.12 -2.40
N LYS A 105 -25.09 6.84 -2.11
CA LYS A 105 -25.49 6.25 -0.83
C LYS A 105 -24.41 5.28 -0.36
N PRO A 106 -23.95 5.35 0.91
CA PRO A 106 -22.99 4.38 1.44
C PRO A 106 -23.53 2.95 1.31
N GLY A 107 -22.68 2.04 0.88
CA GLY A 107 -22.96 0.61 0.89
C GLY A 107 -22.54 -0.05 2.21
N PRO A 108 -23.03 -1.25 2.51
CA PRO A 108 -22.57 -2.03 3.65
C PRO A 108 -21.17 -2.62 3.36
N TYR A 109 -20.37 -2.78 4.40
CA TYR A 109 -19.14 -3.55 4.32
C TYR A 109 -19.43 -5.04 4.13
N SER A 110 -18.62 -5.70 3.34
CA SER A 110 -18.61 -7.16 3.27
C SER A 110 -17.86 -7.77 4.47
N ALA A 111 -18.03 -9.06 4.70
CA ALA A 111 -17.30 -9.77 5.75
C ALA A 111 -15.76 -9.77 5.56
N ARG A 112 -15.27 -9.48 4.35
CA ARG A 112 -13.84 -9.40 4.03
C ARG A 112 -13.24 -8.01 4.26
N GLU A 113 -14.07 -7.00 4.55
CA GLU A 113 -13.68 -5.60 4.71
C GLU A 113 -13.58 -5.17 6.18
N ALA A 114 -13.44 -6.12 7.10
CA ALA A 114 -13.35 -5.85 8.53
C ALA A 114 -12.22 -4.87 8.91
N LEU A 115 -11.08 -4.92 8.20
CA LEU A 115 -9.98 -4.00 8.43
C LEU A 115 -10.27 -2.58 7.94
N LEU A 116 -11.02 -2.43 6.85
CA LEU A 116 -11.48 -1.13 6.34
C LEU A 116 -12.45 -0.50 7.33
N HIS A 117 -13.43 -1.27 7.79
CA HIS A 117 -14.35 -0.82 8.82
C HIS A 117 -13.62 -0.39 10.12
N ALA A 118 -12.65 -1.19 10.57
CA ALA A 118 -11.85 -0.85 11.76
C ALA A 118 -11.04 0.45 11.56
N PHE A 119 -10.52 0.71 10.36
CA PHE A 119 -9.85 1.96 10.04
C PHE A 119 -10.80 3.15 10.14
N ASP A 120 -12.01 3.05 9.58
CA ASP A 120 -13.01 4.11 9.64
C ASP A 120 -13.44 4.41 11.09
N GLU A 121 -13.59 3.38 11.93
CA GLU A 121 -13.90 3.57 13.36
C GLU A 121 -12.78 4.35 14.08
N VAL A 122 -11.50 4.07 13.77
CA VAL A 122 -10.38 4.84 14.32
C VAL A 122 -10.43 6.30 13.88
N VAL A 123 -10.73 6.58 12.61
CA VAL A 123 -10.85 7.94 12.08
C VAL A 123 -12.00 8.68 12.80
N LEU A 124 -13.18 8.06 12.90
CA LEU A 124 -14.35 8.64 13.58
C LEU A 124 -14.07 8.92 15.06
N GLU A 125 -13.39 8.01 15.74
CA GLU A 125 -13.01 8.21 17.15
C GLU A 125 -12.08 9.42 17.31
N ARG A 126 -11.10 9.58 16.43
CA ARG A 126 -10.18 10.72 16.45
C ARG A 126 -10.89 12.03 16.17
N GLU A 127 -11.81 12.05 15.20
CA GLU A 127 -12.64 13.24 14.95
C GLU A 127 -13.50 13.64 16.13
N ARG A 128 -14.14 12.69 16.79
CA ARG A 128 -14.96 12.97 17.99
C ARG A 128 -14.12 13.58 19.10
N ARG A 129 -12.92 13.05 19.34
CA ARG A 129 -11.98 13.59 20.35
C ARG A 129 -11.47 14.99 20.01
N ALA A 130 -11.33 15.32 18.73
CA ALA A 130 -10.87 16.64 18.32
C ALA A 130 -11.95 17.73 18.39
N LYS A 131 -13.23 17.34 18.47
CA LYS A 131 -14.39 18.24 18.53
C LYS A 131 -14.93 18.44 19.96
N GLY A 132 -14.49 17.66 20.94
CA GLY A 132 -14.84 17.78 22.36
C GLY A 132 -13.79 18.45 23.17
#